data_2429464ebafd7d7b497c53a76559c194
#
_entry.id   2429464ebafd7d7b497c53a76559c194
#
_cell.length_a   1.000
_cell.length_b   1.000
_cell.length_c   1.000
_cell.angle_alpha   90.00
_cell.angle_beta   90.00
_cell.angle_gamma   90.00
#
_symmetry.space_group_name_H-M   'P 1'
#
loop_
_entity.id
_entity.type
_entity.pdbx_description
1 polymer ?
#
loop_
_entity_poly.entity_id
_entity_poly.type
_entity_poly.pdbx_seq_one_letter_code
_entity_poly.pdbx_strand_id
1 'polypeptide(L)'
;MLRQVKPRTARSKRAADKKAPKPVENTKTALFLRGTTCSQITQDALADLYAMRQTHSKRFHKKNAVHPFEDAGSLTFFSEKNDTSLVLFGSSSKKRPHTITFGRTFDYKMLDMLEFYLDPETFRSISQFKNAKKVPVGTKPLLVFAGTAFESPVANAFTMAKSMLLDFFRGEATDKIDVEGLQHVVVVSADEPTTTSDPADPASKPTLHLRCYNIVTKRSGQRLPRVELEEHGPRMDFRLGRTQDPDEAMLKEAMRRPRTSEERTKKNVSTDVMGDKLGRIHTGKLDLTQLQTRKMKGLKRERDPHLLDEDDDEGGVYDGATVVEEKADNPRRKKRKD
;
A
#
# COMPACT_ATOMS: atom_id res chain seq x y z
N MET A 1 -14.24 12.44 7.58
CA MET A 1 -14.51 11.06 7.12
C MET A 1 -15.13 11.12 5.74
N LEU A 2 -14.47 10.54 4.75
CA LEU A 2 -15.05 10.40 3.42
C LEU A 2 -16.24 9.45 3.51
N ARG A 3 -17.42 9.94 3.11
CA ARG A 3 -18.67 9.17 3.16
C ARG A 3 -18.58 7.98 2.20
N GLN A 4 -18.55 6.76 2.71
CA GLN A 4 -18.61 5.57 1.87
C GLN A 4 -20.00 5.48 1.23
N VAL A 5 -20.05 5.73 -0.08
CA VAL A 5 -21.28 5.57 -0.85
C VAL A 5 -21.48 4.08 -1.13
N LYS A 6 -22.59 3.51 -0.67
CA LYS A 6 -22.94 2.11 -1.00
C LYS A 6 -23.21 1.99 -2.51
N PRO A 7 -22.55 1.03 -3.20
CA PRO A 7 -22.75 0.86 -4.63
C PRO A 7 -24.17 0.36 -4.94
N ARG A 8 -24.85 1.03 -5.85
CA ARG A 8 -26.22 0.69 -6.26
C ARG A 8 -26.29 -0.30 -7.42
N THR A 9 -25.27 -0.36 -8.25
CA THR A 9 -25.21 -1.21 -9.45
C THR A 9 -24.10 -2.24 -9.37
N ALA A 10 -24.20 -3.34 -10.12
CA ALA A 10 -23.16 -4.35 -10.20
C ALA A 10 -21.82 -3.78 -10.71
N ARG A 11 -21.86 -2.79 -11.62
CA ARG A 11 -20.69 -2.09 -12.14
C ARG A 11 -20.01 -1.26 -11.04
N SER A 12 -20.77 -0.49 -10.27
CA SER A 12 -20.24 0.31 -9.17
C SER A 12 -19.73 -0.57 -8.03
N LYS A 13 -20.34 -1.74 -7.78
CA LYS A 13 -19.85 -2.73 -6.81
C LYS A 13 -18.49 -3.28 -7.23
N ARG A 14 -18.32 -3.70 -8.50
CA ARG A 14 -17.03 -4.17 -9.02
C ARG A 14 -15.93 -3.10 -8.94
N ALA A 15 -16.27 -1.83 -9.21
CA ALA A 15 -15.34 -0.72 -9.08
C ALA A 15 -14.94 -0.48 -7.62
N ALA A 16 -15.89 -0.57 -6.68
CA ALA A 16 -15.60 -0.47 -5.25
C ALA A 16 -14.74 -1.65 -4.75
N ASP A 17 -15.01 -2.88 -5.22
CA ASP A 17 -14.24 -4.07 -4.87
C ASP A 17 -12.79 -4.00 -5.38
N LYS A 18 -12.56 -3.36 -6.55
CA LYS A 18 -11.20 -3.11 -7.06
C LYS A 18 -10.40 -2.14 -6.19
N LYS A 19 -11.06 -1.13 -5.63
CA LYS A 19 -10.46 -0.10 -4.74
C LYS A 19 -10.40 -0.54 -3.28
N ALA A 20 -11.06 -1.64 -2.93
CA ALA A 20 -11.02 -2.17 -1.57
C ALA A 20 -9.59 -2.60 -1.18
N PRO A 21 -9.16 -2.37 0.08
CA PRO A 21 -7.87 -2.84 0.54
C PRO A 21 -7.78 -4.37 0.43
N LYS A 22 -6.63 -4.86 -0.02
CA LYS A 22 -6.36 -6.28 -0.22
C LYS A 22 -5.32 -6.78 0.79
N PRO A 23 -5.39 -8.05 1.24
CA PRO A 23 -4.36 -8.61 2.12
C PRO A 23 -3.00 -8.73 1.42
N VAL A 24 -3.01 -8.97 0.12
CA VAL A 24 -1.80 -8.99 -0.72
C VAL A 24 -1.94 -7.87 -1.76
N GLU A 25 -1.06 -6.89 -1.68
CA GLU A 25 -1.03 -5.77 -2.63
C GLU A 25 -0.28 -6.14 -3.90
N ASN A 26 -0.69 -5.54 -5.01
CA ASN A 26 0.05 -5.63 -6.27
C ASN A 26 1.41 -4.95 -6.11
N THR A 27 2.41 -5.45 -6.84
CA THR A 27 3.73 -4.83 -6.87
C THR A 27 3.62 -3.39 -7.38
N LYS A 28 4.15 -2.45 -6.60
CA LYS A 28 4.17 -1.02 -6.95
C LYS A 28 5.05 -0.82 -8.19
N THR A 29 4.47 -0.36 -9.28
CA THR A 29 5.19 -0.07 -10.54
C THR A 29 5.75 1.33 -10.51
N ALA A 30 7.03 1.51 -10.90
CA ALA A 30 7.70 2.80 -10.94
C ALA A 30 7.71 3.40 -12.36
N LEU A 31 7.39 4.68 -12.47
CA LEU A 31 7.47 5.46 -13.71
C LEU A 31 8.68 6.38 -13.67
N PHE A 32 9.56 6.26 -14.66
CA PHE A 32 10.75 7.08 -14.81
C PHE A 32 10.51 8.15 -15.87
N LEU A 33 10.58 9.39 -15.46
CA LEU A 33 10.38 10.56 -16.28
C LEU A 33 11.62 11.46 -16.25
N ARG A 34 11.87 12.16 -17.33
CA ARG A 34 12.90 13.20 -17.38
C ARG A 34 12.33 14.54 -17.81
N GLY A 35 12.76 15.57 -17.13
CA GLY A 35 12.45 16.95 -17.47
C GLY A 35 13.17 17.44 -18.70
N THR A 36 12.77 18.60 -19.20
CA THR A 36 13.41 19.27 -20.34
C THR A 36 14.86 19.63 -20.05
N THR A 37 15.18 19.99 -18.83
CA THR A 37 16.48 20.47 -18.34
C THR A 37 17.24 19.41 -17.54
N CYS A 38 16.95 18.11 -17.75
CA CYS A 38 17.61 17.05 -17.01
C CYS A 38 19.09 16.93 -17.39
N SER A 39 20.00 16.97 -16.41
CA SER A 39 21.44 16.82 -16.64
C SER A 39 21.82 15.38 -17.00
N GLN A 40 22.97 15.17 -17.65
CA GLN A 40 23.44 13.83 -18.01
C GLN A 40 23.62 12.94 -16.78
N ILE A 41 24.23 13.46 -15.72
CA ILE A 41 24.43 12.73 -14.46
C ILE A 41 23.11 12.24 -13.86
N THR A 42 22.09 13.11 -13.87
CA THR A 42 20.74 12.72 -13.41
C THR A 42 20.11 11.66 -14.33
N GLN A 43 20.34 11.73 -15.63
CA GLN A 43 19.86 10.71 -16.58
C GLN A 43 20.53 9.36 -16.36
N ASP A 44 21.82 9.35 -16.08
CA ASP A 44 22.59 8.13 -15.79
C ASP A 44 22.13 7.52 -14.45
N ALA A 45 21.93 8.34 -13.43
CA ALA A 45 21.38 7.89 -12.16
C ALA A 45 19.95 7.30 -12.30
N LEU A 46 19.08 7.93 -13.09
CA LEU A 46 17.75 7.38 -13.40
C LEU A 46 17.85 6.07 -14.21
N ALA A 47 18.85 5.95 -15.09
CA ALA A 47 19.06 4.72 -15.83
C ALA A 47 19.51 3.56 -14.92
N ASP A 48 20.39 3.85 -13.96
CA ASP A 48 20.84 2.88 -12.97
C ASP A 48 19.70 2.43 -12.04
N LEU A 49 18.92 3.37 -11.51
CA LEU A 49 17.73 3.06 -10.70
C LEU A 49 16.68 2.26 -11.49
N TYR A 50 16.51 2.58 -12.80
CA TYR A 50 15.66 1.81 -13.68
C TYR A 50 16.17 0.38 -13.86
N ALA A 51 17.48 0.20 -14.08
CA ALA A 51 18.10 -1.12 -14.24
C ALA A 51 17.91 -2.01 -13.01
N MET A 52 18.04 -1.44 -11.80
CA MET A 52 17.82 -2.15 -10.54
C MET A 52 16.36 -2.62 -10.35
N ARG A 53 15.41 -1.95 -10.99
CA ARG A 53 13.97 -2.26 -10.86
C ARG A 53 13.31 -2.63 -12.19
N GLN A 54 14.02 -3.06 -13.17
CA GLN A 54 13.57 -3.22 -14.56
C GLN A 54 12.25 -3.99 -14.71
N THR A 55 12.00 -5.02 -13.91
CA THR A 55 10.78 -5.86 -13.99
C THR A 55 9.49 -5.11 -13.65
N HIS A 56 9.57 -4.09 -12.80
CA HIS A 56 8.42 -3.33 -12.29
C HIS A 56 8.60 -1.83 -12.52
N SER A 57 9.11 -1.47 -13.69
CA SER A 57 9.35 -0.07 -14.05
C SER A 57 9.06 0.20 -15.51
N LYS A 58 8.61 1.43 -15.76
CA LYS A 58 8.36 1.98 -17.09
C LYS A 58 9.20 3.23 -17.26
N ARG A 59 9.91 3.36 -18.37
CA ARG A 59 10.76 4.51 -18.65
C ARG A 59 10.27 5.28 -19.86
N PHE A 60 10.09 6.58 -19.70
CA PHE A 60 9.82 7.49 -20.81
C PHE A 60 11.12 8.06 -21.37
N HIS A 61 11.28 7.94 -22.67
CA HIS A 61 12.45 8.48 -23.37
C HIS A 61 12.30 9.95 -23.78
N LYS A 62 11.06 10.43 -23.87
CA LYS A 62 10.77 11.84 -24.20
C LYS A 62 11.00 12.74 -23.01
N LYS A 63 11.45 13.97 -23.28
CA LYS A 63 11.51 15.03 -22.28
C LYS A 63 10.10 15.54 -21.99
N ASN A 64 9.79 15.75 -20.74
CA ASN A 64 8.47 16.22 -20.29
C ASN A 64 8.63 17.54 -19.55
N ALA A 65 7.83 18.54 -19.94
CA ALA A 65 7.75 19.82 -19.24
C ALA A 65 6.79 19.68 -18.05
N VAL A 66 7.30 19.11 -16.95
CA VAL A 66 6.53 18.87 -15.73
C VAL A 66 7.24 19.53 -14.55
N HIS A 67 6.47 20.16 -13.68
CA HIS A 67 6.93 20.76 -12.43
C HIS A 67 6.23 20.11 -11.25
N PRO A 68 6.77 19.01 -10.68
CA PRO A 68 6.07 18.17 -9.71
C PRO A 68 5.45 18.91 -8.53
N PHE A 69 6.16 19.90 -7.98
CA PHE A 69 5.70 20.66 -6.81
C PHE A 69 4.76 21.84 -7.13
N GLU A 70 4.64 22.22 -8.40
CA GLU A 70 3.78 23.31 -8.84
C GLU A 70 2.47 22.74 -9.42
N ASP A 71 2.60 21.77 -10.30
CA ASP A 71 1.45 21.07 -10.91
C ASP A 71 1.68 19.56 -10.96
N ALA A 72 1.06 18.87 -10.03
CA ALA A 72 1.06 17.41 -9.97
C ALA A 72 0.06 16.75 -10.95
N GLY A 73 -0.80 17.53 -11.63
CA GLY A 73 -1.84 17.00 -12.52
C GLY A 73 -1.28 16.18 -13.68
N SER A 74 -0.15 16.64 -14.26
CA SER A 74 0.54 15.88 -15.31
C SER A 74 1.06 14.53 -14.82
N LEU A 75 1.59 14.46 -13.59
CA LEU A 75 2.06 13.21 -12.98
C LEU A 75 0.91 12.26 -12.68
N THR A 76 -0.21 12.79 -12.18
CA THR A 76 -1.45 12.05 -11.96
C THR A 76 -1.94 11.40 -13.26
N PHE A 77 -1.98 12.16 -14.36
CA PHE A 77 -2.36 11.66 -15.66
C PHE A 77 -1.43 10.53 -16.15
N PHE A 78 -0.11 10.72 -16.06
CA PHE A 78 0.84 9.69 -16.47
C PHE A 78 0.74 8.43 -15.59
N SER A 79 0.53 8.60 -14.29
CA SER A 79 0.34 7.51 -13.35
C SER A 79 -0.91 6.68 -13.68
N GLU A 80 -2.04 7.34 -13.97
CA GLU A 80 -3.29 6.69 -14.34
C GLU A 80 -3.16 5.91 -15.66
N LYS A 81 -2.56 6.53 -16.70
CA LYS A 81 -2.42 5.90 -18.01
C LYS A 81 -1.46 4.71 -18.01
N ASN A 82 -0.47 4.72 -17.13
CA ASN A 82 0.54 3.67 -17.09
C ASN A 82 0.34 2.67 -15.94
N ASP A 83 -0.67 2.86 -15.10
CA ASP A 83 -0.91 2.06 -13.89
C ASP A 83 0.36 1.97 -13.03
N THR A 84 0.81 3.14 -12.56
CA THR A 84 2.03 3.26 -11.77
C THR A 84 1.76 3.91 -10.42
N SER A 85 2.40 3.40 -9.38
CA SER A 85 2.24 3.87 -8.00
C SER A 85 3.42 4.71 -7.53
N LEU A 86 4.56 4.62 -8.21
CA LEU A 86 5.78 5.35 -7.89
C LEU A 86 6.18 6.18 -9.11
N VAL A 87 6.63 7.40 -8.88
CA VAL A 87 7.12 8.30 -9.92
C VAL A 87 8.51 8.78 -9.55
N LEU A 88 9.46 8.65 -10.49
CA LEU A 88 10.79 9.24 -10.40
C LEU A 88 10.96 10.25 -11.53
N PHE A 89 11.14 11.49 -11.17
CA PHE A 89 11.30 12.59 -12.11
C PHE A 89 12.66 13.24 -11.96
N GLY A 90 13.45 13.20 -13.03
CA GLY A 90 14.77 13.86 -13.07
C GLY A 90 14.71 15.24 -13.68
N SER A 91 15.25 16.21 -12.99
CA SER A 91 15.38 17.59 -13.44
C SER A 91 16.72 18.21 -13.02
N SER A 92 17.06 19.32 -13.61
CA SER A 92 18.21 20.11 -13.19
C SER A 92 17.95 21.57 -13.50
N SER A 93 18.12 22.43 -12.52
CA SER A 93 18.03 23.89 -12.68
C SER A 93 19.19 24.56 -11.98
N LYS A 94 19.43 25.83 -12.25
CA LYS A 94 20.53 26.62 -11.61
C LYS A 94 20.42 26.62 -10.07
N LYS A 95 19.18 26.71 -9.54
CA LYS A 95 18.93 26.70 -8.10
C LYS A 95 18.90 25.28 -7.50
N ARG A 96 18.61 24.27 -8.31
CA ARG A 96 18.45 22.86 -7.91
C ARG A 96 19.11 21.96 -8.96
N PRO A 97 20.44 21.87 -8.92
CA PRO A 97 21.16 21.00 -9.84
C PRO A 97 20.93 19.54 -9.50
N HIS A 98 21.01 18.67 -10.50
CA HIS A 98 21.01 17.22 -10.37
C HIS A 98 19.92 16.64 -9.47
N THR A 99 18.67 17.09 -9.66
CA THR A 99 17.54 16.74 -8.80
C THR A 99 16.82 15.51 -9.31
N ILE A 100 16.52 14.57 -8.41
CA ILE A 100 15.61 13.45 -8.62
C ILE A 100 14.45 13.60 -7.63
N THR A 101 13.24 13.76 -8.13
CA THR A 101 12.03 13.82 -7.30
C THR A 101 11.41 12.43 -7.26
N PHE A 102 11.30 11.84 -6.08
CA PHE A 102 10.51 10.65 -5.81
C PHE A 102 9.11 11.08 -5.42
N GLY A 103 8.10 10.41 -5.96
CA GLY A 103 6.71 10.59 -5.60
C GLY A 103 5.99 9.27 -5.48
N ARG A 104 5.05 9.20 -4.55
CA ARG A 104 4.12 8.08 -4.41
C ARG A 104 2.73 8.53 -4.80
N THR A 105 1.98 7.65 -5.43
CA THR A 105 0.59 7.91 -5.77
C THR A 105 -0.33 6.90 -5.09
N PHE A 106 -1.48 7.38 -4.66
CA PHE A 106 -2.59 6.57 -4.17
C PHE A 106 -3.85 6.89 -4.97
N ASP A 107 -4.52 5.88 -5.52
CA ASP A 107 -5.64 6.02 -6.47
C ASP A 107 -5.29 7.00 -7.61
N TYR A 108 -4.02 6.91 -8.09
CA TYR A 108 -3.38 7.74 -9.12
C TYR A 108 -3.14 9.21 -8.74
N LYS A 109 -3.57 9.68 -7.59
CA LYS A 109 -3.29 11.02 -7.07
C LYS A 109 -1.96 11.03 -6.33
N MET A 110 -1.25 12.13 -6.41
CA MET A 110 0.01 12.29 -5.65
C MET A 110 -0.27 12.25 -4.16
N LEU A 111 0.38 11.33 -3.46
CA LEU A 111 0.29 11.16 -2.01
C LEU A 111 1.35 12.02 -1.32
N ASP A 112 2.60 11.80 -1.67
CA ASP A 112 3.75 12.52 -1.13
C ASP A 112 4.87 12.62 -2.15
N MET A 113 5.77 13.57 -1.95
CA MET A 113 6.94 13.78 -2.81
C MET A 113 8.15 14.23 -1.98
N LEU A 114 9.33 13.79 -2.42
CA LEU A 114 10.62 14.15 -1.83
C LEU A 114 11.65 14.39 -2.92
N GLU A 115 12.40 15.50 -2.81
CA GLU A 115 13.52 15.81 -3.68
C GLU A 115 14.84 15.28 -3.12
N PHE A 116 15.60 14.64 -3.99
CA PHE A 116 16.96 14.19 -3.75
C PHE A 116 17.90 14.95 -4.67
N TYR A 117 18.86 15.66 -4.12
CA TYR A 117 19.92 16.32 -4.87
C TYR A 117 21.12 15.39 -4.93
N LEU A 118 21.43 14.92 -6.12
CA LEU A 118 22.56 14.03 -6.36
C LEU A 118 23.87 14.84 -6.37
N ASP A 119 24.86 14.37 -5.63
CA ASP A 119 26.20 14.92 -5.67
C ASP A 119 26.92 14.41 -6.93
N PRO A 120 27.32 15.30 -7.85
CA PRO A 120 28.00 14.91 -9.09
C PRO A 120 29.41 14.37 -8.89
N GLU A 121 30.11 14.79 -7.81
CA GLU A 121 31.51 14.42 -7.60
C GLU A 121 31.66 12.98 -7.11
N THR A 122 30.76 12.53 -6.27
CA THR A 122 30.76 11.21 -5.66
C THR A 122 29.98 10.16 -6.46
N PHE A 123 29.15 10.61 -7.42
CA PHE A 123 28.34 9.73 -8.22
C PHE A 123 29.17 8.77 -9.08
N ARG A 124 28.88 7.49 -8.99
CA ARG A 124 29.41 6.45 -9.89
C ARG A 124 28.28 5.57 -10.39
N SER A 125 28.14 5.52 -11.72
CA SER A 125 27.17 4.64 -12.39
C SER A 125 27.59 3.17 -12.33
N ILE A 126 26.62 2.27 -12.41
CA ILE A 126 26.84 0.80 -12.51
C ILE A 126 27.85 0.46 -13.64
N SER A 127 27.82 1.22 -14.74
CA SER A 127 28.72 1.01 -15.87
C SER A 127 30.21 1.24 -15.55
N GLN A 128 30.51 2.01 -14.51
CA GLN A 128 31.90 2.31 -14.09
C GLN A 128 32.50 1.18 -13.22
N PHE A 129 31.67 0.30 -12.66
CA PHE A 129 32.10 -0.89 -11.91
C PHE A 129 32.34 -2.06 -12.87
N LYS A 130 33.43 -2.02 -13.62
CA LYS A 130 33.70 -2.97 -14.70
C LYS A 130 33.92 -4.41 -14.24
N ASN A 131 34.53 -4.58 -13.08
CA ASN A 131 34.96 -5.88 -12.55
C ASN A 131 33.93 -6.52 -11.59
N ALA A 132 32.86 -5.80 -11.24
CA ALA A 132 31.85 -6.31 -10.34
C ALA A 132 30.89 -7.28 -11.08
N LYS A 133 30.55 -8.38 -10.41
CA LYS A 133 29.49 -9.26 -10.88
C LYS A 133 28.17 -8.48 -10.90
N LYS A 134 27.49 -8.51 -12.04
CA LYS A 134 26.19 -7.86 -12.19
C LYS A 134 25.11 -8.67 -11.47
N VAL A 135 24.24 -7.98 -10.78
CA VAL A 135 23.08 -8.61 -10.11
C VAL A 135 22.07 -9.05 -11.16
N PRO A 136 21.50 -10.24 -11.03
CA PRO A 136 20.42 -10.69 -11.91
C PRO A 136 19.20 -9.78 -11.82
N VAL A 137 18.59 -9.50 -12.97
CA VAL A 137 17.36 -8.68 -13.04
C VAL A 137 16.22 -9.38 -12.32
N GLY A 138 15.50 -8.63 -11.46
CA GLY A 138 14.33 -9.14 -10.76
C GLY A 138 14.60 -9.70 -9.38
N THR A 139 15.87 -9.86 -8.98
CA THR A 139 16.20 -10.25 -7.60
C THR A 139 15.89 -9.10 -6.63
N LYS A 140 15.40 -9.46 -5.45
CA LYS A 140 15.06 -8.52 -4.40
C LYS A 140 16.30 -8.28 -3.52
N PRO A 141 16.75 -7.02 -3.33
CA PRO A 141 17.86 -6.71 -2.45
C PRO A 141 17.48 -6.85 -0.97
N LEU A 142 18.44 -7.15 -0.12
CA LEU A 142 18.33 -6.82 1.29
C LEU A 142 18.54 -5.31 1.44
N LEU A 143 17.66 -4.64 2.18
CA LEU A 143 17.79 -3.22 2.48
C LEU A 143 18.30 -3.06 3.92
N VAL A 144 19.37 -2.30 4.05
CA VAL A 144 19.95 -1.95 5.35
C VAL A 144 19.94 -0.43 5.48
N PHE A 145 19.33 0.07 6.56
CA PHE A 145 19.35 1.49 6.90
C PHE A 145 20.26 1.68 8.11
N ALA A 146 21.23 2.59 8.00
CA ALA A 146 22.17 2.92 9.05
C ALA A 146 22.17 4.43 9.33
N GLY A 147 22.07 4.80 10.59
CA GLY A 147 22.04 6.20 11.03
C GLY A 147 20.82 6.53 11.89
N THR A 148 21.02 7.35 12.91
CA THR A 148 20.00 7.77 13.89
C THR A 148 18.87 8.59 13.26
N ALA A 149 19.15 9.26 12.15
CA ALA A 149 18.18 10.09 11.42
C ALA A 149 16.96 9.28 10.89
N PHE A 150 17.15 7.98 10.61
CA PHE A 150 16.08 7.10 10.14
C PHE A 150 15.18 6.54 11.24
N GLU A 151 15.60 6.63 12.49
CA GLU A 151 14.90 6.08 13.67
C GLU A 151 14.21 7.17 14.50
N SER A 152 14.26 8.41 14.03
CA SER A 152 13.62 9.54 14.71
C SER A 152 12.14 9.28 14.93
N PRO A 153 11.60 9.49 16.16
CA PRO A 153 10.18 9.36 16.45
C PRO A 153 9.34 10.46 15.78
N VAL A 154 9.98 11.57 15.42
CA VAL A 154 9.33 12.67 14.70
C VAL A 154 9.52 12.47 13.21
N ALA A 155 8.42 12.61 12.45
CA ALA A 155 8.48 12.55 10.99
C ALA A 155 9.44 13.61 10.45
N ASN A 156 10.42 13.20 9.68
CA ASN A 156 11.41 14.05 9.04
C ASN A 156 11.67 13.58 7.60
N ALA A 157 12.46 14.34 6.85
CA ALA A 157 12.79 14.00 5.46
C ALA A 157 13.50 12.63 5.35
N PHE A 158 14.27 12.20 6.35
CA PHE A 158 14.96 10.91 6.35
C PHE A 158 14.01 9.75 6.60
N THR A 159 13.03 9.90 7.50
CA THR A 159 11.99 8.88 7.71
C THR A 159 11.11 8.74 6.48
N MET A 160 10.82 9.84 5.78
CA MET A 160 10.12 9.82 4.50
C MET A 160 10.97 9.13 3.42
N ALA A 161 12.27 9.47 3.30
CA ALA A 161 13.20 8.82 2.38
C ALA A 161 13.29 7.31 2.64
N LYS A 162 13.41 6.88 3.90
CA LYS A 162 13.37 5.47 4.29
C LYS A 162 12.11 4.77 3.78
N SER A 163 10.95 5.36 4.03
CA SER A 163 9.66 4.81 3.58
C SER A 163 9.58 4.73 2.05
N MET A 164 10.03 5.75 1.32
CA MET A 164 10.02 5.77 -0.15
C MET A 164 10.99 4.74 -0.76
N LEU A 165 12.18 4.61 -0.18
CA LEU A 165 13.17 3.62 -0.63
C LEU A 165 12.74 2.19 -0.32
N LEU A 166 12.07 1.94 0.82
CA LEU A 166 11.43 0.65 1.11
C LEU A 166 10.40 0.29 0.04
N ASP A 167 9.54 1.22 -0.32
CA ASP A 167 8.56 1.02 -1.39
C ASP A 167 9.23 0.81 -2.75
N PHE A 168 10.30 1.56 -3.03
CA PHE A 168 11.01 1.45 -4.29
C PHE A 168 11.71 0.10 -4.43
N PHE A 169 12.44 -0.38 -3.43
CA PHE A 169 13.16 -1.66 -3.47
C PHE A 169 12.31 -2.85 -2.99
N ARG A 170 11.05 -2.66 -2.66
CA ARG A 170 10.14 -3.69 -2.13
C ARG A 170 10.65 -4.32 -0.84
N GLY A 171 11.20 -3.48 0.04
CA GLY A 171 11.71 -3.92 1.34
C GLY A 171 10.60 -4.50 2.22
N GLU A 172 10.93 -5.53 2.98
CA GLU A 172 10.06 -6.12 3.99
C GLU A 172 10.83 -6.20 5.31
N ALA A 173 10.11 -6.05 6.42
CA ALA A 173 10.70 -6.30 7.72
C ALA A 173 11.00 -7.81 7.86
N THR A 174 12.23 -8.15 8.18
CA THR A 174 12.69 -9.54 8.25
C THR A 174 13.56 -9.72 9.49
N ASP A 175 13.17 -10.63 10.37
CA ASP A 175 13.94 -10.97 11.57
C ASP A 175 15.01 -12.04 11.30
N LYS A 176 14.79 -12.86 10.27
CA LYS A 176 15.68 -13.95 9.89
C LYS A 176 16.06 -13.83 8.43
N ILE A 177 17.34 -13.98 8.14
CA ILE A 177 17.90 -13.86 6.79
C ILE A 177 18.58 -15.18 6.43
N ASP A 178 18.25 -15.69 5.24
CA ASP A 178 19.00 -16.77 4.62
C ASP A 178 20.19 -16.18 3.85
N VAL A 179 21.40 -16.36 4.41
CA VAL A 179 22.63 -15.81 3.85
C VAL A 179 23.01 -16.48 2.51
N GLU A 180 22.65 -17.76 2.32
CA GLU A 180 22.99 -18.49 1.09
C GLU A 180 22.09 -18.04 -0.09
N GLY A 181 20.83 -17.72 0.19
CA GLY A 181 19.89 -17.23 -0.82
C GLY A 181 20.07 -15.76 -1.17
N LEU A 182 20.79 -14.99 -0.36
CA LEU A 182 20.93 -13.56 -0.52
C LEU A 182 22.10 -13.21 -1.45
N GLN A 183 21.80 -12.52 -2.55
CA GLN A 183 22.79 -12.21 -3.58
C GLN A 183 23.36 -10.79 -3.44
N HIS A 184 22.56 -9.82 -3.04
CA HIS A 184 22.97 -8.42 -2.98
C HIS A 184 22.26 -7.62 -1.89
N VAL A 185 22.94 -6.58 -1.43
CA VAL A 185 22.52 -5.68 -0.38
C VAL A 185 22.54 -4.24 -0.91
N VAL A 186 21.52 -3.49 -0.59
CA VAL A 186 21.50 -2.03 -0.75
C VAL A 186 21.59 -1.41 0.64
N VAL A 187 22.67 -0.70 0.88
CA VAL A 187 22.91 0.00 2.14
C VAL A 187 22.58 1.48 1.94
N VAL A 188 21.73 1.98 2.79
CA VAL A 188 21.37 3.40 2.86
C VAL A 188 21.82 3.93 4.21
N SER A 189 22.84 4.77 4.22
CA SER A 189 23.33 5.39 5.45
C SER A 189 23.08 6.89 5.41
N ALA A 190 22.88 7.47 6.58
CA ALA A 190 22.77 8.90 6.76
C ALA A 190 23.88 9.37 7.69
N ASP A 191 24.52 10.50 7.33
CA ASP A 191 25.49 11.14 8.20
C ASP A 191 24.78 11.66 9.46
N GLU A 192 25.51 11.66 10.56
CA GLU A 192 25.02 12.30 11.77
C GLU A 192 25.04 13.83 11.63
N PRO A 193 23.99 14.51 12.09
CA PRO A 193 24.00 15.98 12.07
C PRO A 193 25.15 16.50 12.95
N THR A 194 26.10 17.15 12.33
CA THR A 194 27.22 17.80 13.05
C THR A 194 26.67 18.97 13.87
N THR A 195 26.81 18.90 15.18
CA THR A 195 26.30 19.91 16.14
C THR A 195 26.99 21.27 16.02
N THR A 196 28.05 21.39 15.21
CA THR A 196 28.90 22.58 15.07
C THR A 196 28.66 23.40 13.84
N SER A 197 27.75 23.01 12.95
CA SER A 197 27.53 23.70 11.68
C SER A 197 26.25 24.53 11.72
N ASP A 198 26.32 25.72 11.13
CA ASP A 198 25.17 26.63 11.00
C ASP A 198 24.02 25.93 10.25
N PRO A 199 22.80 25.92 10.80
CA PRO A 199 21.66 25.27 10.16
C PRO A 199 21.27 25.93 8.83
N ALA A 200 21.82 27.09 8.53
CA ALA A 200 21.59 27.80 7.27
C ALA A 200 22.51 27.36 6.12
N ASP A 201 23.63 26.69 6.42
CA ASP A 201 24.57 26.24 5.41
C ASP A 201 24.09 24.96 4.73
N PRO A 202 23.86 24.95 3.40
CA PRO A 202 23.42 23.77 2.68
C PRO A 202 24.44 22.64 2.74
N ALA A 203 25.72 22.93 3.03
CA ALA A 203 26.79 21.94 3.22
C ALA A 203 26.69 21.21 4.56
N SER A 204 26.00 21.78 5.54
CA SER A 204 25.84 21.21 6.89
C SER A 204 24.71 20.20 7.02
N LYS A 205 23.87 20.07 5.99
CA LYS A 205 22.76 19.12 6.02
C LYS A 205 23.27 17.71 5.86
N PRO A 206 22.81 16.77 6.71
CA PRO A 206 23.27 15.38 6.65
C PRO A 206 23.01 14.79 5.27
N THR A 207 24.00 14.07 4.75
CA THR A 207 23.96 13.43 3.43
C THR A 207 23.42 12.00 3.58
N LEU A 208 22.64 11.58 2.61
CA LEU A 208 22.17 10.20 2.49
C LEU A 208 23.03 9.47 1.46
N HIS A 209 23.67 8.40 1.86
CA HIS A 209 24.52 7.58 1.01
C HIS A 209 23.79 6.31 0.61
N LEU A 210 23.70 6.05 -0.69
CA LEU A 210 23.18 4.81 -1.23
C LEU A 210 24.33 4.02 -1.87
N ARG A 211 24.55 2.81 -1.38
CA ARG A 211 25.62 1.90 -1.83
C ARG A 211 25.02 0.53 -2.10
N CYS A 212 25.48 -0.11 -3.15
CA CYS A 212 25.04 -1.44 -3.55
C CYS A 212 26.20 -2.41 -3.55
N TYR A 213 26.03 -3.54 -2.84
CA TYR A 213 27.07 -4.55 -2.69
C TYR A 213 26.55 -5.92 -3.09
N ASN A 214 27.40 -6.70 -3.76
CA ASN A 214 27.22 -8.13 -3.90
C ASN A 214 27.71 -8.85 -2.65
N ILE A 215 27.02 -9.91 -2.29
CA ILE A 215 27.38 -10.79 -1.20
C ILE A 215 28.17 -11.96 -1.78
N VAL A 216 29.39 -12.14 -1.32
CA VAL A 216 30.24 -13.26 -1.67
C VAL A 216 30.50 -14.09 -0.42
N THR A 217 29.99 -15.32 -0.42
CA THR A 217 30.21 -16.26 0.67
C THR A 217 31.46 -17.08 0.43
N LYS A 218 32.35 -17.11 1.43
CA LYS A 218 33.59 -17.91 1.40
C LYS A 218 33.63 -18.88 2.58
N ARG A 219 34.37 -19.95 2.46
CA ARG A 219 34.59 -20.88 3.56
C ARG A 219 35.38 -20.20 4.66
N SER A 220 34.88 -20.24 5.88
CA SER A 220 35.55 -19.65 7.06
C SER A 220 36.34 -20.63 7.92
N GLY A 221 36.21 -21.93 7.65
CA GLY A 221 36.70 -22.98 8.58
C GLY A 221 35.85 -23.18 9.83
N GLN A 222 34.82 -22.36 10.01
CA GLN A 222 33.84 -22.44 11.10
C GLN A 222 32.47 -22.89 10.56
N ARG A 223 31.48 -23.08 11.45
CA ARG A 223 30.11 -23.49 11.09
C ARG A 223 29.39 -22.48 10.20
N LEU A 224 29.69 -21.17 10.34
CA LEU A 224 29.10 -20.10 9.57
C LEU A 224 30.03 -19.69 8.42
N PRO A 225 29.53 -19.41 7.22
CA PRO A 225 30.34 -18.92 6.10
C PRO A 225 30.85 -17.50 6.39
N ARG A 226 32.04 -17.17 5.88
CA ARG A 226 32.57 -15.82 5.86
C ARG A 226 31.86 -15.04 4.74
N VAL A 227 31.28 -13.90 5.06
CA VAL A 227 30.61 -13.01 4.12
C VAL A 227 31.56 -11.85 3.77
N GLU A 228 31.79 -11.65 2.50
CA GLU A 228 32.49 -10.47 1.95
C GLU A 228 31.52 -9.66 1.10
N LEU A 229 31.65 -8.35 1.18
CA LEU A 229 30.83 -7.41 0.40
C LEU A 229 31.69 -6.77 -0.68
N GLU A 230 31.29 -6.92 -1.93
CA GLU A 230 31.93 -6.29 -3.09
C GLU A 230 31.00 -5.23 -3.68
N GLU A 231 31.45 -3.98 -3.77
CA GLU A 231 30.66 -2.90 -4.34
C GLU A 231 30.50 -3.12 -5.85
N HIS A 232 29.25 -3.14 -6.31
CA HIS A 232 28.91 -3.29 -7.73
C HIS A 232 28.21 -2.07 -8.34
N GLY A 233 27.91 -1.08 -7.51
CA GLY A 233 27.21 0.16 -7.89
C GLY A 233 25.68 0.00 -8.03
N PRO A 234 24.99 1.08 -8.20
CA PRO A 234 25.49 2.46 -8.29
C PRO A 234 25.92 3.00 -6.92
N ARG A 235 26.79 4.01 -6.94
CA ARG A 235 27.16 4.82 -5.78
C ARG A 235 26.50 6.18 -5.93
N MET A 236 25.66 6.56 -5.00
CA MET A 236 24.91 7.80 -5.04
C MET A 236 24.92 8.46 -3.66
N ASP A 237 25.23 9.74 -3.61
CA ASP A 237 25.12 10.56 -2.42
C ASP A 237 24.06 11.62 -2.66
N PHE A 238 23.14 11.73 -1.73
CA PHE A 238 21.98 12.60 -1.87
C PHE A 238 21.88 13.57 -0.70
N ARG A 239 21.58 14.81 -1.01
CA ARG A 239 21.07 15.76 -0.03
C ARG A 239 19.55 15.82 -0.18
N LEU A 240 18.85 15.79 0.94
CA LEU A 240 17.39 15.87 0.91
C LEU A 240 16.93 17.32 0.73
N GLY A 241 16.01 17.51 -0.20
CA GLY A 241 15.47 18.79 -0.59
C GLY A 241 14.05 19.03 -0.08
N ARG A 242 13.20 19.54 -0.97
CA ARG A 242 11.80 19.82 -0.66
C ARG A 242 11.03 18.54 -0.38
N THR A 243 10.15 18.61 0.61
CA THR A 243 9.19 17.56 0.95
C THR A 243 7.78 18.06 0.69
N GLN A 244 6.92 17.19 0.28
CA GLN A 244 5.48 17.37 0.28
C GLN A 244 4.87 16.25 1.08
N ASP A 245 4.31 16.61 2.22
CA ASP A 245 3.67 15.64 3.11
C ASP A 245 2.32 15.20 2.53
N PRO A 246 1.88 13.98 2.84
CA PRO A 246 0.60 13.47 2.39
C PRO A 246 -0.57 14.17 3.09
N ASP A 247 -1.68 14.33 2.37
CA ASP A 247 -2.95 14.72 3.00
C ASP A 247 -3.38 13.64 4.00
N GLU A 248 -3.71 14.05 5.23
CA GLU A 248 -4.08 13.11 6.31
C GLU A 248 -5.26 12.20 5.94
N ALA A 249 -6.25 12.71 5.21
CA ALA A 249 -7.41 11.91 4.80
C ALA A 249 -6.99 10.84 3.80
N MET A 250 -6.13 11.19 2.84
CA MET A 250 -5.61 10.28 1.84
C MET A 250 -4.67 9.25 2.47
N LEU A 251 -3.82 9.66 3.42
CA LEU A 251 -2.92 8.77 4.14
C LEU A 251 -3.70 7.72 4.95
N LYS A 252 -4.74 8.14 5.68
CA LYS A 252 -5.61 7.21 6.42
C LYS A 252 -6.28 6.18 5.52
N GLU A 253 -6.66 6.59 4.31
CA GLU A 253 -7.24 5.68 3.32
C GLU A 253 -6.19 4.74 2.73
N ALA A 254 -5.00 5.24 2.41
CA ALA A 254 -3.88 4.48 1.89
C ALA A 254 -3.36 3.43 2.89
N MET A 255 -3.32 3.77 4.18
CA MET A 255 -2.88 2.87 5.26
C MET A 255 -3.96 1.93 5.77
N ARG A 256 -5.15 1.97 5.17
CA ARG A 256 -6.26 1.14 5.60
C ARG A 256 -6.00 -0.33 5.30
N ARG A 257 -5.87 -1.12 6.36
CA ARG A 257 -5.75 -2.57 6.22
C ARG A 257 -7.08 -3.20 5.84
N PRO A 258 -7.09 -4.27 5.03
CA PRO A 258 -8.29 -5.04 4.79
C PRO A 258 -8.76 -5.60 6.14
N ARG A 259 -10.07 -5.67 6.32
CA ARG A 259 -10.62 -6.43 7.44
C ARG A 259 -10.18 -7.87 7.21
N THR A 260 -9.41 -8.39 8.13
CA THR A 260 -8.87 -9.74 8.07
C THR A 260 -10.00 -10.69 7.71
N SER A 261 -9.70 -11.66 6.87
CA SER A 261 -10.60 -12.74 6.48
C SER A 261 -10.86 -13.72 7.63
N GLU A 262 -10.60 -13.31 8.87
CA GLU A 262 -11.12 -14.01 10.03
C GLU A 262 -12.60 -14.21 9.77
N GLU A 263 -12.99 -15.46 9.65
CA GLU A 263 -14.40 -15.83 9.55
C GLU A 263 -15.11 -14.99 10.60
N ARG A 264 -16.05 -14.14 10.14
CA ARG A 264 -16.84 -13.34 11.06
C ARG A 264 -17.30 -14.30 12.14
N THR A 265 -16.79 -14.14 13.36
CA THR A 265 -17.25 -14.90 14.50
C THR A 265 -18.75 -14.74 14.51
N LYS A 266 -19.46 -15.73 13.98
CA LYS A 266 -20.90 -15.72 13.97
C LYS A 266 -21.29 -15.69 15.43
N LYS A 267 -22.10 -14.69 15.80
CA LYS A 267 -22.62 -14.56 17.15
C LYS A 267 -23.17 -15.95 17.54
N ASN A 268 -22.71 -16.51 18.65
CA ASN A 268 -23.08 -17.84 19.15
C ASN A 268 -22.46 -19.07 18.45
N VAL A 269 -21.42 -18.87 17.63
CA VAL A 269 -20.63 -19.98 17.08
C VAL A 269 -19.19 -19.80 17.57
N SER A 270 -18.67 -20.77 18.27
CA SER A 270 -17.26 -20.89 18.66
C SER A 270 -16.65 -22.14 18.01
N THR A 271 -15.36 -22.12 17.83
CA THR A 271 -14.62 -23.30 17.34
C THR A 271 -13.90 -23.92 18.52
N ASP A 272 -14.03 -25.21 18.70
CA ASP A 272 -13.32 -25.96 19.74
C ASP A 272 -11.86 -26.20 19.35
N VAL A 273 -11.04 -26.63 20.32
CA VAL A 273 -9.61 -26.92 20.13
C VAL A 273 -9.39 -27.99 19.04
N MET A 274 -10.37 -28.85 18.82
CA MET A 274 -10.36 -29.91 17.79
C MET A 274 -10.79 -29.40 16.41
N GLY A 275 -11.21 -28.12 16.27
CA GLY A 275 -11.70 -27.56 15.03
C GLY A 275 -13.21 -27.68 14.80
N ASP A 276 -13.94 -28.28 15.72
CA ASP A 276 -15.40 -28.44 15.63
C ASP A 276 -16.15 -27.13 15.93
N LYS A 277 -17.21 -26.87 15.16
CA LYS A 277 -18.04 -25.66 15.33
C LYS A 277 -19.10 -25.91 16.40
N LEU A 278 -18.92 -25.29 17.56
CA LEU A 278 -19.88 -25.29 18.65
C LEU A 278 -20.86 -24.14 18.51
N GLY A 279 -22.15 -24.44 18.48
CA GLY A 279 -23.23 -23.46 18.47
C GLY A 279 -23.79 -23.23 19.87
N ARG A 280 -24.00 -21.97 20.31
CA ARG A 280 -24.79 -21.65 21.49
C ARG A 280 -26.22 -21.38 21.09
N ILE A 281 -27.13 -22.21 21.59
CA ILE A 281 -28.56 -21.99 21.48
C ILE A 281 -28.94 -21.18 22.72
N HIS A 282 -29.39 -19.93 22.52
CA HIS A 282 -30.00 -19.16 23.61
C HIS A 282 -31.46 -19.65 23.77
N THR A 283 -31.66 -20.56 24.71
CA THR A 283 -33.00 -20.79 25.22
C THR A 283 -33.34 -19.59 26.10
N GLY A 284 -34.04 -18.58 25.53
CA GLY A 284 -34.70 -17.58 26.33
C GLY A 284 -35.69 -18.22 27.29
N LYS A 285 -36.38 -17.48 28.14
CA LYS A 285 -37.54 -17.98 28.88
C LYS A 285 -38.57 -18.44 27.85
N LEU A 286 -38.47 -19.69 27.45
CA LEU A 286 -39.48 -20.38 26.64
C LEU A 286 -40.65 -20.60 27.60
N ASP A 287 -41.70 -19.83 27.39
CA ASP A 287 -42.97 -20.09 28.08
C ASP A 287 -43.58 -21.31 27.41
N LEU A 288 -43.34 -22.48 28.03
CA LEU A 288 -43.79 -23.76 27.49
C LEU A 288 -45.31 -23.81 27.33
N THR A 289 -46.05 -22.97 28.04
CA THR A 289 -47.51 -22.87 27.93
C THR A 289 -47.95 -22.25 26.59
N GLN A 290 -47.13 -21.39 25.99
CA GLN A 290 -47.42 -20.81 24.68
C GLN A 290 -47.03 -21.71 23.49
N LEU A 291 -46.11 -22.67 23.70
CA LEU A 291 -45.70 -23.60 22.63
C LEU A 291 -46.80 -24.61 22.25
N GLN A 292 -47.71 -24.92 23.19
CA GLN A 292 -48.79 -25.87 22.93
C GLN A 292 -50.02 -25.24 22.26
N THR A 293 -50.11 -23.92 22.20
CA THR A 293 -51.25 -23.18 21.61
C THR A 293 -51.08 -22.98 20.07
N ARG A 294 -49.96 -23.33 19.50
CA ARG A 294 -49.77 -23.19 18.05
C ARG A 294 -50.51 -24.30 17.31
N LYS A 295 -51.73 -24.01 16.88
CA LYS A 295 -52.54 -24.86 16.03
C LYS A 295 -51.79 -25.16 14.72
N MET A 296 -51.24 -26.36 14.56
CA MET A 296 -50.58 -26.75 13.29
C MET A 296 -51.67 -26.85 12.21
N LYS A 297 -51.31 -26.40 10.97
CA LYS A 297 -52.23 -26.49 9.80
C LYS A 297 -52.78 -27.89 9.56
N GLY A 298 -52.05 -28.97 9.92
CA GLY A 298 -52.48 -30.35 9.82
C GLY A 298 -53.64 -30.72 10.74
N LEU A 299 -53.73 -30.10 11.91
CA LEU A 299 -54.82 -30.34 12.90
C LEU A 299 -56.10 -29.62 12.54
N LYS A 300 -56.09 -28.66 11.62
CA LYS A 300 -57.29 -27.97 11.13
C LYS A 300 -58.20 -28.85 10.26
N ARG A 301 -57.71 -30.00 9.76
CA ARG A 301 -58.51 -30.89 8.88
C ARG A 301 -59.44 -31.84 9.63
N GLU A 302 -59.26 -32.05 10.93
CA GLU A 302 -60.08 -32.93 11.75
C GLU A 302 -61.11 -32.21 12.61
N ARG A 303 -61.28 -30.89 12.42
CA ARG A 303 -62.33 -30.13 13.14
C ARG A 303 -63.65 -30.24 12.40
N ASP A 304 -64.61 -30.74 13.12
CA ASP A 304 -66.01 -30.71 12.68
C ASP A 304 -66.43 -29.30 12.26
N PRO A 305 -67.09 -29.15 11.10
CA PRO A 305 -67.50 -27.82 10.59
C PRO A 305 -68.48 -27.09 11.52
N HIS A 306 -69.08 -27.78 12.49
CA HIS A 306 -70.06 -27.18 13.40
C HIS A 306 -69.42 -26.46 14.60
N LEU A 307 -68.10 -26.55 14.81
CA LEU A 307 -67.37 -25.90 15.91
C LEU A 307 -66.59 -24.66 15.45
N LEU A 308 -66.71 -24.25 14.18
CA LEU A 308 -65.95 -23.18 13.60
C LEU A 308 -66.57 -21.78 13.83
N ASP A 309 -67.84 -21.72 14.24
CA ASP A 309 -68.54 -20.43 14.36
C ASP A 309 -68.49 -19.79 15.73
N GLU A 310 -67.91 -20.44 16.77
CA GLU A 310 -67.90 -19.85 18.13
C GLU A 310 -66.50 -19.38 18.59
N ASP A 311 -65.37 -19.67 17.88
CA ASP A 311 -64.02 -19.38 18.36
C ASP A 311 -63.30 -18.23 17.62
N ASP A 312 -63.92 -17.53 16.68
CA ASP A 312 -63.23 -16.50 15.86
C ASP A 312 -63.29 -15.07 16.47
N ASP A 313 -63.87 -14.90 17.64
CA ASP A 313 -64.09 -13.55 18.22
C ASP A 313 -63.22 -13.21 19.44
N GLU A 314 -62.17 -13.98 19.77
CA GLU A 314 -61.12 -13.54 20.70
C GLU A 314 -59.80 -13.34 19.99
N GLY A 315 -59.76 -12.23 19.23
CA GLY A 315 -58.53 -11.65 18.71
C GLY A 315 -57.67 -11.07 19.82
N GLY A 316 -56.84 -11.91 20.43
CA GLY A 316 -55.78 -11.43 21.32
C GLY A 316 -54.82 -10.57 20.54
N VAL A 317 -54.94 -9.27 20.79
CA VAL A 317 -53.98 -8.25 20.35
C VAL A 317 -52.64 -8.55 21.02
N TYR A 318 -51.68 -9.05 20.29
CA TYR A 318 -50.29 -9.07 20.72
C TYR A 318 -49.63 -7.76 20.29
N ASP A 319 -49.60 -6.83 21.17
CA ASP A 319 -48.68 -5.69 21.14
C ASP A 319 -47.25 -6.21 21.31
N GLY A 320 -46.41 -5.97 20.36
CA GLY A 320 -44.99 -6.18 20.58
C GLY A 320 -44.21 -6.71 19.40
N ALA A 321 -43.93 -5.85 18.47
CA ALA A 321 -42.72 -5.67 17.66
C ALA A 321 -43.11 -5.18 16.28
N THR A 322 -43.09 -3.90 16.10
CA THR A 322 -43.12 -3.23 14.81
C THR A 322 -41.85 -3.60 14.05
N VAL A 323 -41.94 -4.63 13.22
CA VAL A 323 -41.07 -4.82 12.10
C VAL A 323 -41.64 -3.94 11.00
N VAL A 324 -41.00 -2.81 10.75
CA VAL A 324 -41.28 -1.97 9.60
C VAL A 324 -40.82 -2.73 8.36
N GLU A 325 -41.74 -3.46 7.73
CA GLU A 325 -41.58 -3.88 6.35
C GLU A 325 -41.73 -2.66 5.45
N GLU A 326 -40.63 -2.16 4.98
CA GLU A 326 -40.58 -1.20 3.89
C GLU A 326 -41.07 -1.90 2.62
N LYS A 327 -42.35 -1.70 2.29
CA LYS A 327 -42.95 -2.10 1.01
C LYS A 327 -42.19 -1.42 -0.10
N ALA A 328 -41.46 -2.20 -0.88
CA ALA A 328 -40.89 -1.78 -2.15
C ALA A 328 -42.04 -1.47 -3.11
N ASP A 329 -42.30 -0.18 -3.32
CA ASP A 329 -43.17 0.32 -4.35
C ASP A 329 -42.50 0.08 -5.71
N ASN A 330 -43.17 -0.75 -6.50
CA ASN A 330 -42.72 -1.16 -7.83
C ASN A 330 -43.45 -0.28 -8.88
N PRO A 331 -42.80 0.75 -9.44
CA PRO A 331 -43.47 1.55 -10.43
C PRO A 331 -43.58 0.79 -11.76
N ARG A 332 -44.79 0.50 -12.13
CA ARG A 332 -45.23 -0.06 -13.40
C ARG A 332 -44.62 0.68 -14.58
N ARG A 333 -43.94 -0.09 -15.39
CA ARG A 333 -43.49 0.25 -16.74
C ARG A 333 -44.70 0.71 -17.62
N LYS A 334 -44.81 2.01 -17.86
CA LYS A 334 -45.66 2.54 -18.91
C LYS A 334 -45.04 2.22 -20.25
N LYS A 335 -45.72 1.36 -21.03
CA LYS A 335 -45.51 1.20 -22.47
C LYS A 335 -45.83 2.52 -23.17
N ARG A 336 -44.87 3.06 -23.86
CA ARG A 336 -45.11 4.05 -24.91
C ARG A 336 -45.57 3.30 -26.16
N LYS A 337 -46.74 3.62 -26.62
CA LYS A 337 -47.20 3.49 -28.00
C LYS A 337 -46.87 4.79 -28.69
N ASP A 338 -46.51 4.65 -29.93
CA ASP A 338 -46.27 5.60 -31.01
C ASP A 338 -44.90 6.25 -31.01
#